data_b09fc93abc55de86ca8f7e2e158c79be
#
_entry.id   b09fc93abc55de86ca8f7e2e158c79be
#
_cell.length_a   1.000
_cell.length_b   1.000
_cell.length_c   1.000
_cell.angle_alpha   90.00
_cell.angle_beta   90.00
_cell.angle_gamma   90.00
#
_symmetry.space_group_name_H-M   'P 1'
#
loop_
_entity.id
_entity.type
_entity.pdbx_description
1 polymer ?
#
loop_
_entity_poly.entity_id
_entity_poly.type
_entity_poly.pdbx_seq_one_letter_code
_entity_poly.pdbx_strand_id
1 'polypeptide(L)'
;MNEMYAEWLVKRKAPAYMMLVKVLMVLVCVVAFFVAVSPLLGIFGILVLFAAAAAAYFVFRNSEVEFEYLYVSNQLTIDRIYGKTKRKKAWEGSMDEIQIVAPTGSTEAKDHETNNMKVLDFSSHTSDAKTFTLISQSGSESMKIIFEPNDKLLHCMKMTAPRKIVDRV
;
A
#
# COMPACT_ATOMS: atom_id res chain seq x y z
N MET A 1 5.45 0.23 -31.60
CA MET A 1 4.32 0.64 -30.73
C MET A 1 4.93 0.92 -29.38
N ASN A 2 5.05 2.21 -29.00
CA ASN A 2 5.47 2.57 -27.66
C ASN A 2 4.30 2.27 -26.73
N GLU A 3 4.35 1.13 -26.06
CA GLU A 3 3.36 0.81 -25.05
C GLU A 3 3.61 1.73 -23.86
N MET A 4 2.81 2.79 -23.74
CA MET A 4 2.76 3.63 -22.52
C MET A 4 2.06 2.83 -21.41
N TYR A 5 2.65 1.69 -21.11
CA TYR A 5 2.21 0.75 -20.09
C TYR A 5 3.38 0.43 -19.16
N ALA A 6 3.16 0.67 -17.90
CA ALA A 6 4.07 0.24 -16.85
C ALA A 6 3.27 -0.27 -15.66
N GLU A 7 3.72 -1.39 -15.11
CA GLU A 7 3.19 -2.00 -13.90
C GLU A 7 4.34 -2.23 -12.93
N TRP A 8 4.13 -1.89 -11.67
CA TRP A 8 5.11 -2.09 -10.63
C TRP A 8 4.44 -2.46 -9.31
N LEU A 9 4.94 -3.48 -8.64
CA LEU A 9 4.41 -3.99 -7.39
C LEU A 9 5.40 -3.73 -6.26
N VAL A 10 4.93 -3.11 -5.19
CA VAL A 10 5.70 -2.77 -3.99
C VAL A 10 5.08 -3.43 -2.77
N LYS A 11 5.88 -4.23 -2.07
CA LYS A 11 5.45 -4.88 -0.83
C LYS A 11 5.67 -3.93 0.35
N ARG A 12 4.58 -3.61 1.07
CA ARG A 12 4.65 -2.79 2.28
C ARG A 12 5.29 -3.58 3.42
N LYS A 13 6.27 -3.00 4.08
CA LYS A 13 6.84 -3.56 5.31
C LYS A 13 5.78 -3.56 6.40
N ALA A 14 5.49 -4.75 6.94
CA ALA A 14 4.54 -4.84 8.04
C ALA A 14 5.07 -4.06 9.26
N PRO A 15 4.22 -3.26 9.93
CA PRO A 15 4.63 -2.55 11.13
C PRO A 15 5.04 -3.54 12.24
N ALA A 16 5.99 -3.13 13.09
CA ALA A 16 6.56 -4.01 14.12
C ALA A 16 5.51 -4.62 15.06
N TYR A 17 4.45 -3.88 15.39
CA TYR A 17 3.36 -4.39 16.21
C TYR A 17 2.61 -5.57 15.58
N MET A 18 2.63 -5.70 14.24
CA MET A 18 1.98 -6.81 13.56
C MET A 18 2.64 -8.16 13.90
N MET A 19 3.95 -8.15 14.17
CA MET A 19 4.64 -9.35 14.66
C MET A 19 4.12 -9.76 16.04
N LEU A 20 3.94 -8.79 16.95
CA LEU A 20 3.34 -9.04 18.26
C LEU A 20 1.91 -9.59 18.15
N VAL A 21 1.10 -9.02 17.26
CA VAL A 21 -0.27 -9.52 17.01
C VAL A 21 -0.25 -10.95 16.50
N LYS A 22 0.65 -11.30 15.59
CA LYS A 22 0.81 -12.69 15.12
C LYS A 22 1.19 -13.64 16.23
N VAL A 23 2.16 -13.28 17.07
CA VAL A 23 2.58 -14.09 18.22
C VAL A 23 1.41 -14.26 19.21
N LEU A 24 0.69 -13.18 19.53
CA LEU A 24 -0.48 -13.24 20.40
C LEU A 24 -1.57 -14.18 19.85
N MET A 25 -1.84 -14.11 18.54
CA MET A 25 -2.82 -15.00 17.91
C MET A 25 -2.42 -16.48 17.97
N VAL A 26 -1.13 -16.78 17.81
CA VAL A 26 -0.62 -18.15 18.00
C VAL A 26 -0.85 -18.60 19.45
N LEU A 27 -0.56 -17.76 20.43
CA LEU A 27 -0.77 -18.06 21.85
C LEU A 27 -2.26 -18.31 22.16
N VAL A 28 -3.15 -17.49 21.60
CA VAL A 28 -4.61 -17.69 21.72
C VAL A 28 -5.04 -19.04 21.13
N CYS A 29 -4.50 -19.43 19.98
CA CYS A 29 -4.78 -20.75 19.40
C CYS A 29 -4.29 -21.91 20.28
N VAL A 30 -3.11 -21.77 20.91
CA VAL A 30 -2.58 -22.77 21.85
C VAL A 30 -3.48 -22.91 23.08
N VAL A 31 -3.92 -21.79 23.67
CA VAL A 31 -4.87 -21.81 24.80
C VAL A 31 -6.21 -22.43 24.38
N ALA A 32 -6.74 -22.05 23.22
CA ALA A 32 -7.99 -22.61 22.69
C ALA A 32 -7.90 -24.13 22.45
N PHE A 33 -6.71 -24.61 22.05
CA PHE A 33 -6.46 -26.06 21.91
C PHE A 33 -6.56 -26.78 23.25
N PHE A 34 -5.93 -26.28 24.32
CA PHE A 34 -6.05 -26.89 25.64
C PHE A 34 -7.47 -26.85 26.19
N VAL A 35 -8.20 -25.78 25.91
CA VAL A 35 -9.64 -25.67 26.24
C VAL A 35 -10.46 -26.70 25.49
N ALA A 36 -10.16 -26.95 24.23
CA ALA A 36 -10.88 -27.94 23.39
C ALA A 36 -10.66 -29.39 23.85
N VAL A 37 -9.47 -29.69 24.38
CA VAL A 37 -9.12 -31.03 24.89
C VAL A 37 -9.67 -31.25 26.31
N SER A 38 -10.06 -30.20 27.02
CA SER A 38 -10.60 -30.28 28.36
C SER A 38 -11.98 -30.96 28.39
N PRO A 39 -12.18 -31.98 29.23
CA PRO A 39 -13.48 -32.67 29.34
C PRO A 39 -14.60 -31.80 29.90
N LEU A 40 -14.26 -30.65 30.52
CA LEU A 40 -15.22 -29.73 31.15
C LEU A 40 -16.10 -29.00 30.15
N LEU A 41 -15.60 -28.68 28.95
CA LEU A 41 -16.28 -27.84 27.97
C LEU A 41 -16.81 -28.59 26.75
N GLY A 42 -16.43 -29.84 26.54
CA GLY A 42 -16.94 -30.70 25.47
C GLY A 42 -16.96 -30.02 24.09
N ILE A 43 -18.12 -30.00 23.45
CA ILE A 43 -18.31 -29.44 22.12
C ILE A 43 -18.03 -27.93 22.06
N PHE A 44 -18.25 -27.17 23.12
CA PHE A 44 -18.00 -25.74 23.17
C PHE A 44 -16.49 -25.43 23.06
N GLY A 45 -15.63 -26.26 23.61
CA GLY A 45 -14.18 -26.12 23.46
C GLY A 45 -13.74 -26.23 22.00
N ILE A 46 -14.34 -27.16 21.25
CA ILE A 46 -14.07 -27.33 19.83
C ILE A 46 -14.53 -26.10 19.02
N LEU A 47 -15.69 -25.54 19.33
CA LEU A 47 -16.17 -24.31 18.66
C LEU A 47 -15.23 -23.12 18.93
N VAL A 48 -14.73 -22.97 20.15
CA VAL A 48 -13.75 -21.92 20.50
C VAL A 48 -12.46 -22.09 19.69
N LEU A 49 -11.98 -23.33 19.54
CA LEU A 49 -10.78 -23.61 18.73
C LEU A 49 -10.97 -23.22 17.27
N PHE A 50 -12.10 -23.59 16.65
CA PHE A 50 -12.41 -23.18 15.27
C PHE A 50 -12.51 -21.68 15.11
N ALA A 51 -13.15 -20.98 16.05
CA ALA A 51 -13.24 -19.52 16.04
C ALA A 51 -11.86 -18.84 16.14
N ALA A 52 -11.00 -19.34 17.03
CA ALA A 52 -9.63 -18.86 17.19
C ALA A 52 -8.78 -19.10 15.92
N ALA A 53 -8.89 -20.28 15.31
CA ALA A 53 -8.20 -20.62 14.07
C ALA A 53 -8.65 -19.73 12.90
N ALA A 54 -9.96 -19.49 12.77
CA ALA A 54 -10.51 -18.59 11.76
C ALA A 54 -10.01 -17.16 11.96
N ALA A 55 -10.02 -16.65 13.19
CA ALA A 55 -9.50 -15.31 13.51
C ALA A 55 -8.00 -15.20 13.17
N ALA A 56 -7.20 -16.19 13.54
CA ALA A 56 -5.78 -16.27 13.20
C ALA A 56 -5.58 -16.23 11.68
N TYR A 57 -6.31 -17.03 10.93
CA TYR A 57 -6.25 -17.04 9.46
C TYR A 57 -6.49 -15.63 8.87
N PHE A 58 -7.52 -14.92 9.33
CA PHE A 58 -7.81 -13.56 8.87
C PHE A 58 -6.70 -12.55 9.22
N VAL A 59 -6.15 -12.63 10.43
CA VAL A 59 -5.04 -11.77 10.87
C VAL A 59 -3.81 -12.00 10.02
N PHE A 60 -3.41 -13.27 9.81
CA PHE A 60 -2.23 -13.60 9.01
C PHE A 60 -2.41 -13.17 7.54
N ARG A 61 -3.56 -13.44 6.96
CA ARG A 61 -3.86 -13.09 5.57
C ARG A 61 -3.89 -11.58 5.32
N ASN A 62 -4.50 -10.80 6.22
CA ASN A 62 -4.64 -9.36 6.04
C ASN A 62 -3.39 -8.57 6.47
N SER A 63 -2.40 -9.22 7.09
CA SER A 63 -1.17 -8.56 7.51
C SER A 63 -0.20 -8.23 6.37
N GLU A 64 -0.34 -8.87 5.23
CA GLU A 64 0.46 -8.59 4.04
C GLU A 64 -0.30 -7.63 3.12
N VAL A 65 0.29 -6.45 2.94
CA VAL A 65 -0.24 -5.42 2.04
C VAL A 65 0.80 -5.17 0.96
N GLU A 66 0.35 -5.18 -0.27
CA GLU A 66 1.15 -4.81 -1.44
C GLU A 66 0.44 -3.67 -2.17
N PHE A 67 1.22 -2.79 -2.79
CA PHE A 67 0.72 -1.74 -3.67
C PHE A 67 1.13 -2.04 -5.09
N GLU A 68 0.19 -1.95 -6.00
CA GLU A 68 0.41 -2.10 -7.43
C GLU A 68 0.16 -0.76 -8.09
N TYR A 69 1.18 -0.27 -8.78
CA TYR A 69 1.09 0.94 -9.57
C TYR A 69 0.93 0.54 -11.03
N LEU A 70 -0.17 0.95 -11.61
CA LEU A 70 -0.51 0.69 -13.00
C LEU A 70 -0.60 2.01 -13.76
N TYR A 71 0.25 2.19 -14.75
CA TYR A 71 0.22 3.34 -15.64
C TYR A 71 -0.18 2.92 -17.04
N VAL A 72 -1.29 3.46 -17.51
CA VAL A 72 -1.84 3.16 -18.84
C VAL A 72 -2.39 4.44 -19.44
N SER A 73 -1.94 4.78 -20.65
CA SER A 73 -2.56 5.84 -21.48
C SER A 73 -2.87 7.12 -20.70
N ASN A 74 -1.89 7.73 -20.03
CA ASN A 74 -2.04 8.98 -19.30
C ASN A 74 -2.71 8.87 -17.90
N GLN A 75 -3.01 7.66 -17.43
CA GLN A 75 -3.67 7.44 -16.15
C GLN A 75 -2.81 6.59 -15.24
N LEU A 76 -2.62 7.03 -13.99
CA LEU A 76 -1.97 6.28 -12.92
C LEU A 76 -3.03 5.75 -11.96
N THR A 77 -3.08 4.45 -11.81
CA THR A 77 -3.92 3.77 -10.83
C THR A 77 -3.03 3.13 -9.76
N ILE A 78 -3.41 3.27 -8.50
CA ILE A 78 -2.75 2.62 -7.37
C ILE A 78 -3.75 1.70 -6.71
N ASP A 79 -3.49 0.39 -6.80
CA ASP A 79 -4.28 -0.64 -6.15
C ASP A 79 -3.60 -1.12 -4.88
N ARG A 80 -4.39 -1.43 -3.86
CA ARG A 80 -3.95 -2.09 -2.64
C ARG A 80 -4.37 -3.54 -2.67
N ILE A 81 -3.40 -4.43 -2.53
CA ILE A 81 -3.60 -5.88 -2.53
C ILE A 81 -3.40 -6.40 -1.11
N TYR A 82 -4.43 -7.05 -0.58
CA TYR A 82 -4.41 -7.70 0.72
C TYR A 82 -4.23 -9.20 0.58
N GLY A 83 -3.23 -9.77 1.26
CA GLY A 83 -2.98 -11.21 1.26
C GLY A 83 -2.83 -11.80 -0.13
N LYS A 84 -2.26 -11.06 -1.08
CA LYS A 84 -2.01 -11.45 -2.49
C LYS A 84 -3.26 -11.81 -3.31
N THR A 85 -4.45 -11.63 -2.75
CA THR A 85 -5.69 -12.11 -3.41
C THR A 85 -6.76 -11.05 -3.54
N LYS A 86 -6.92 -10.15 -2.56
CA LYS A 86 -7.99 -9.16 -2.56
C LYS A 86 -7.43 -7.81 -3.00
N ARG A 87 -7.75 -7.41 -4.23
CA ARG A 87 -7.39 -6.13 -4.83
C ARG A 87 -8.47 -5.09 -4.57
N LYS A 88 -8.06 -3.89 -4.18
CA LYS A 88 -8.94 -2.74 -3.97
C LYS A 88 -8.26 -1.49 -4.49
N LYS A 89 -8.93 -0.78 -5.41
CA LYS A 89 -8.45 0.52 -5.88
C LYS A 89 -8.28 1.46 -4.68
N ALA A 90 -7.09 2.02 -4.52
CA ALA A 90 -6.75 2.93 -3.44
C ALA A 90 -6.71 4.38 -3.90
N TRP A 91 -6.26 4.63 -5.14
CA TRP A 91 -6.22 5.94 -5.76
C TRP A 91 -6.13 5.81 -7.28
N GLU A 92 -6.61 6.81 -7.99
CA GLU A 92 -6.53 6.93 -9.46
C GLU A 92 -6.50 8.40 -9.83
N GLY A 93 -5.66 8.76 -10.81
CA GLY A 93 -5.57 10.11 -11.32
C GLY A 93 -4.95 10.17 -12.71
N SER A 94 -5.38 11.18 -13.48
CA SER A 94 -4.80 11.48 -14.78
C SER A 94 -3.55 12.35 -14.66
N MET A 95 -2.61 12.20 -15.59
CA MET A 95 -1.45 13.11 -15.67
C MET A 95 -1.84 14.57 -15.86
N ASP A 96 -3.05 14.84 -16.35
CA ASP A 96 -3.55 16.22 -16.50
C ASP A 96 -3.81 16.87 -15.13
N GLU A 97 -4.32 16.09 -14.16
CA GLU A 97 -4.60 16.52 -12.78
C GLU A 97 -3.35 16.55 -11.91
N ILE A 98 -2.28 15.86 -12.29
CA ILE A 98 -1.01 15.85 -11.58
C ILE A 98 -0.26 17.14 -11.85
N GLN A 99 0.14 17.84 -10.80
CA GLN A 99 0.94 19.06 -10.89
C GLN A 99 2.42 18.73 -11.02
N ILE A 100 2.93 17.85 -10.15
CA ILE A 100 4.34 17.46 -10.11
C ILE A 100 4.50 16.04 -9.55
N VAL A 101 5.54 15.37 -10.02
CA VAL A 101 6.11 14.15 -9.43
C VAL A 101 7.60 14.40 -9.22
N ALA A 102 8.06 14.38 -7.98
CA ALA A 102 9.45 14.67 -7.62
C ALA A 102 9.91 13.77 -6.45
N PRO A 103 11.21 13.59 -6.25
CA PRO A 103 11.73 12.86 -5.09
C PRO A 103 11.16 13.42 -3.79
N THR A 104 10.77 12.53 -2.87
CA THR A 104 10.18 12.96 -1.59
C THR A 104 11.17 13.81 -0.79
N GLY A 105 10.71 14.98 -0.37
CA GLY A 105 11.53 15.93 0.39
C GLY A 105 12.39 16.89 -0.46
N SER A 106 12.35 16.77 -1.79
CA SER A 106 13.00 17.72 -2.69
C SER A 106 12.36 19.12 -2.59
N THR A 107 13.08 20.14 -3.03
CA THR A 107 12.58 21.51 -3.05
C THR A 107 11.37 21.65 -3.95
N GLU A 108 11.43 21.01 -5.12
CA GLU A 108 10.37 21.05 -6.12
C GLU A 108 9.06 20.42 -5.58
N ALA A 109 9.15 19.33 -4.80
CA ALA A 109 7.98 18.76 -4.16
C ALA A 109 7.39 19.71 -3.13
N LYS A 110 8.25 20.33 -2.29
CA LYS A 110 7.82 21.26 -1.23
C LYS A 110 7.17 22.53 -1.76
N ASP A 111 7.63 23.07 -2.88
CA ASP A 111 7.09 24.28 -3.48
C ASP A 111 5.62 24.13 -3.92
N HIS A 112 5.18 22.88 -4.16
CA HIS A 112 3.81 22.56 -4.54
C HIS A 112 2.97 22.06 -3.33
N GLU A 113 3.58 21.88 -2.16
CA GLU A 113 2.87 21.44 -0.95
C GLU A 113 2.08 22.58 -0.33
N THR A 114 0.82 22.35 -0.01
CA THR A 114 -0.05 23.28 0.71
C THR A 114 -0.46 22.70 2.05
N ASN A 115 -0.64 23.51 3.07
CA ASN A 115 -0.91 23.09 4.45
C ASN A 115 -2.17 22.24 4.64
N ASN A 116 -3.05 22.15 3.65
CA ASN A 116 -4.35 21.47 3.79
C ASN A 116 -4.52 20.29 2.82
N MET A 117 -3.42 19.65 2.41
CA MET A 117 -3.48 18.49 1.51
C MET A 117 -3.77 17.20 2.25
N LYS A 118 -4.62 16.36 1.68
CA LYS A 118 -4.78 14.98 2.11
C LYS A 118 -3.55 14.17 1.70
N VAL A 119 -2.87 13.58 2.69
CA VAL A 119 -1.68 12.76 2.44
C VAL A 119 -2.07 11.29 2.34
N LEU A 120 -1.69 10.66 1.24
CA LEU A 120 -1.84 9.22 1.01
C LEU A 120 -0.45 8.61 0.82
N ASP A 121 -0.12 7.58 1.60
CA ASP A 121 1.17 6.92 1.54
C ASP A 121 1.02 5.47 1.10
N PHE A 122 1.58 5.18 -0.06
CA PHE A 122 1.59 3.87 -0.72
C PHE A 122 3.00 3.29 -0.85
N SER A 123 3.98 3.82 -0.13
CA SER A 123 5.36 3.32 -0.15
C SER A 123 5.54 2.01 0.62
N SER A 124 6.69 1.37 0.41
CA SER A 124 7.09 0.15 1.12
C SER A 124 7.39 0.37 2.60
N HIS A 125 7.70 1.59 3.02
CA HIS A 125 8.23 1.94 4.35
C HIS A 125 9.55 1.24 4.69
N THR A 126 10.36 0.89 3.68
CA THR A 126 11.73 0.40 3.90
C THR A 126 12.70 1.59 3.99
N SER A 127 13.82 1.42 4.70
CA SER A 127 14.83 2.47 4.87
C SER A 127 15.47 2.91 3.55
N ASP A 128 15.53 1.99 2.58
CA ASP A 128 16.23 2.17 1.31
C ASP A 128 15.27 2.53 0.17
N ALA A 129 13.99 2.77 0.50
CA ALA A 129 12.95 3.09 -0.47
C ALA A 129 13.23 4.43 -1.16
N LYS A 130 13.31 4.41 -2.48
CA LYS A 130 13.34 5.63 -3.29
C LYS A 130 11.93 6.13 -3.50
N THR A 131 11.44 6.96 -2.59
CA THR A 131 10.09 7.47 -2.61
C THR A 131 9.98 8.76 -3.41
N PHE A 132 8.87 8.90 -4.12
CA PHE A 132 8.48 10.09 -4.85
C PHE A 132 7.17 10.65 -4.28
N THR A 133 7.09 11.96 -4.29
CA THR A 133 5.87 12.70 -3.96
C THR A 133 5.19 13.12 -5.26
N LEU A 134 3.94 12.72 -5.40
CA LEU A 134 3.04 13.15 -6.46
C LEU A 134 2.00 14.09 -5.86
N ILE A 135 1.86 15.28 -6.43
CA ILE A 135 0.84 16.25 -6.05
C ILE A 135 -0.21 16.27 -7.15
N SER A 136 -1.43 15.93 -6.78
CA SER A 136 -2.59 15.94 -7.65
C SER A 136 -3.60 16.96 -7.16
N GLN A 137 -4.22 17.65 -8.12
CA GLN A 137 -5.33 18.57 -7.85
C GLN A 137 -6.51 18.18 -8.73
N SER A 138 -7.60 17.76 -8.10
CA SER A 138 -8.87 17.47 -8.77
C SER A 138 -9.94 18.41 -8.22
N GLY A 139 -10.30 19.42 -9.02
CA GLY A 139 -11.19 20.48 -8.57
C GLY A 139 -10.60 21.30 -7.41
N SER A 140 -11.31 21.29 -6.27
CA SER A 140 -10.87 22.00 -5.05
C SER A 140 -10.04 21.10 -4.09
N GLU A 141 -9.94 19.80 -4.35
CA GLU A 141 -9.20 18.88 -3.50
C GLU A 141 -7.76 18.73 -3.99
N SER A 142 -6.82 19.02 -3.10
CA SER A 142 -5.40 18.79 -3.33
C SER A 142 -4.95 17.58 -2.51
N MET A 143 -4.25 16.65 -3.17
CA MET A 143 -3.74 15.43 -2.55
C MET A 143 -2.25 15.29 -2.74
N LYS A 144 -1.57 14.87 -1.69
CA LYS A 144 -0.17 14.47 -1.70
C LYS A 144 -0.09 12.95 -1.62
N ILE A 145 0.44 12.33 -2.67
CA ILE A 145 0.60 10.89 -2.77
C ILE A 145 2.08 10.57 -2.70
N ILE A 146 2.48 9.73 -1.72
CA ILE A 146 3.83 9.20 -1.59
C ILE A 146 3.82 7.79 -2.15
N PHE A 147 4.70 7.49 -3.11
CA PHE A 147 4.79 6.20 -3.78
C PHE A 147 6.24 5.87 -4.16
N GLU A 148 6.49 4.66 -4.62
CA GLU A 148 7.83 4.14 -4.89
C GLU A 148 7.91 3.58 -6.33
N PRO A 149 7.95 4.48 -7.34
CA PRO A 149 7.98 4.06 -8.73
C PRO A 149 9.34 3.44 -9.10
N ASN A 150 9.33 2.50 -10.06
CA ASN A 150 10.54 2.07 -10.72
C ASN A 150 10.88 3.00 -11.91
N ASP A 151 12.09 2.82 -12.46
CA ASP A 151 12.57 3.64 -13.58
C ASP A 151 11.67 3.55 -14.82
N LYS A 152 11.07 2.39 -15.08
CA LYS A 152 10.14 2.19 -16.20
C LYS A 152 8.88 3.01 -16.03
N LEU A 153 8.31 3.02 -14.83
CA LEU A 153 7.10 3.79 -14.51
C LEU A 153 7.35 5.30 -14.65
N LEU A 154 8.46 5.78 -14.06
CA LEU A 154 8.89 7.18 -14.19
C LEU A 154 9.14 7.57 -15.66
N HIS A 155 9.77 6.69 -16.42
CA HIS A 155 10.02 6.92 -17.84
C HIS A 155 8.70 7.06 -18.63
N CYS A 156 7.74 6.16 -18.43
CA CYS A 156 6.42 6.24 -19.08
C CYS A 156 5.69 7.53 -18.72
N MET A 157 5.70 7.93 -17.44
CA MET A 157 5.10 9.18 -16.98
C MET A 157 5.80 10.41 -17.61
N LYS A 158 7.14 10.38 -17.68
CA LYS A 158 7.95 11.46 -18.26
C LYS A 158 7.72 11.62 -19.77
N MET A 159 7.51 10.52 -20.48
CA MET A 159 7.16 10.57 -21.92
C MET A 159 5.82 11.27 -22.17
N THR A 160 4.88 11.14 -21.24
CA THR A 160 3.57 11.78 -21.34
C THR A 160 3.60 13.24 -20.88
N ALA A 161 4.29 13.52 -19.76
CA ALA A 161 4.33 14.85 -19.16
C ALA A 161 5.75 15.22 -18.68
N PRO A 162 6.68 15.52 -19.59
CA PRO A 162 8.11 15.70 -19.26
C PRO A 162 8.39 16.85 -18.30
N ARG A 163 7.53 17.87 -18.28
CA ARG A 163 7.70 19.04 -17.40
C ARG A 163 7.21 18.80 -15.98
N LYS A 164 6.38 17.77 -15.77
CA LYS A 164 5.81 17.44 -14.45
C LYS A 164 6.64 16.42 -13.68
N ILE A 165 7.58 15.74 -14.33
CA ILE A 165 8.38 14.67 -13.73
C ILE A 165 9.80 15.15 -13.49
N VAL A 166 10.18 15.24 -12.21
CA VAL A 166 11.54 15.54 -11.76
C VAL A 166 12.16 14.22 -11.28
N ASP A 167 13.10 13.69 -12.06
CA ASP A 167 13.78 12.42 -11.78
C ASP A 167 15.25 12.58 -11.35
N ARG A 168 15.67 13.82 -11.09
CA ARG A 168 17.03 14.10 -10.59
C ARG A 168 17.06 13.89 -9.07
N VAL A 169 17.84 12.91 -8.66
CA VAL A 169 18.24 12.68 -7.27
C VAL A 169 19.58 13.37 -7.05
#